data_d257e1920ba711291ce13325f0b145a7
#
_entry.id   d257e1920ba711291ce13325f0b145a7
#
_cell.length_a   1.000
_cell.length_b   1.000
_cell.length_c   1.000
_cell.angle_alpha   90.00
_cell.angle_beta   90.00
_cell.angle_gamma   90.00
#
_symmetry.space_group_name_H-M   'P 1'
#
loop_
_entity.id
_entity.type
_entity.pdbx_description
1 polymer ?
#
loop_
_entity_poly.entity_id
_entity_poly.type
_entity_poly.pdbx_seq_one_letter_code
_entity_poly.pdbx_strand_id
1 'polypeptide(L)'
;VTISEHSQFYDGASQTVPAYVGIEYMAQTIAAYAGASNLAKGGAVKIGFLLGCRKYQPEVTAFTLGTELTITATELVTEDNGLSVFDCSIMQQQQLLVSARLNVFQPDNHQAWLTE
;
A
#
# COMPACT_ATOMS: atom_id res chain seq x y z
N VAL A 1 6.30 9.66 0.33
CA VAL A 1 5.84 10.10 -1.00
C VAL A 1 5.62 11.60 -0.97
N THR A 2 6.22 12.29 -1.90
CA THR A 2 5.97 13.72 -2.08
C THR A 2 5.07 13.90 -3.28
N ILE A 3 3.98 14.65 -3.11
CA ILE A 3 3.06 14.93 -4.21
C ILE A 3 3.70 16.00 -5.09
N SER A 4 3.89 15.66 -6.37
CA SER A 4 4.49 16.54 -7.36
C SER A 4 3.62 16.57 -8.61
N GLU A 5 3.94 17.48 -9.54
CA GLU A 5 3.25 17.53 -10.83
C GLU A 5 3.53 16.30 -11.69
N HIS A 6 4.49 15.46 -11.30
CA HIS A 6 4.77 14.19 -11.98
C HIS A 6 4.08 13.00 -11.31
N SER A 7 3.35 13.22 -10.21
CA SER A 7 2.62 12.17 -9.52
C SER A 7 1.53 11.59 -10.42
N GLN A 8 1.31 10.26 -10.30
CA GLN A 8 0.26 9.59 -11.05
C GLN A 8 -1.09 10.19 -10.72
N PHE A 9 -1.92 10.43 -11.72
CA PHE A 9 -3.24 11.04 -11.59
C PHE A 9 -3.22 12.48 -11.04
N TYR A 10 -2.10 13.17 -11.15
CA TYR A 10 -2.02 14.57 -10.78
C TYR A 10 -2.93 15.42 -11.66
N ASP A 11 -3.75 16.26 -11.03
CA ASP A 11 -4.62 17.18 -11.73
C ASP A 11 -4.01 18.60 -11.65
N GLY A 12 -3.58 19.13 -12.79
CA GLY A 12 -2.94 20.44 -12.86
C GLY A 12 -3.88 21.59 -12.54
N ALA A 13 -5.17 21.44 -12.77
CA ALA A 13 -6.14 22.50 -12.50
C ALA A 13 -6.34 22.72 -11.00
N SER A 14 -6.44 21.62 -10.23
CA SER A 14 -6.62 21.70 -8.78
C SER A 14 -5.30 21.63 -8.01
N GLN A 15 -4.21 21.25 -8.69
CA GLN A 15 -2.90 20.99 -8.08
C GLN A 15 -2.97 19.92 -6.99
N THR A 16 -3.70 18.84 -7.27
CA THR A 16 -3.91 17.74 -6.31
C THR A 16 -3.84 16.40 -6.99
N VAL A 17 -3.69 15.36 -6.14
CA VAL A 17 -3.88 13.96 -6.51
C VAL A 17 -5.10 13.46 -5.74
N PRO A 18 -6.07 12.80 -6.39
CA PRO A 18 -7.27 12.33 -5.69
C PRO A 18 -6.92 11.37 -4.55
N ALA A 19 -7.67 11.45 -3.46
CA ALA A 19 -7.39 10.65 -2.27
C ALA A 19 -7.49 9.14 -2.52
N TYR A 20 -8.31 8.70 -3.50
CA TYR A 20 -8.43 7.26 -3.81
C TYR A 20 -7.12 6.65 -4.31
N VAL A 21 -6.19 7.45 -4.81
CA VAL A 21 -4.87 6.96 -5.25
C VAL A 21 -4.03 6.48 -4.05
N GLY A 22 -4.42 6.83 -2.84
CA GLY A 22 -3.73 6.38 -1.62
C GLY A 22 -3.67 4.86 -1.48
N ILE A 23 -4.63 4.12 -2.03
CA ILE A 23 -4.57 2.65 -2.05
C ILE A 23 -3.31 2.17 -2.76
N GLU A 24 -2.94 2.81 -3.87
CA GLU A 24 -1.74 2.46 -4.62
C GLU A 24 -0.48 2.69 -3.78
N TYR A 25 -0.42 3.80 -3.05
CA TYR A 25 0.71 4.08 -2.17
C TYR A 25 0.83 3.02 -1.07
N MET A 26 -0.30 2.61 -0.48
CA MET A 26 -0.33 1.58 0.54
C MET A 26 0.12 0.23 -0.01
N ALA A 27 -0.36 -0.13 -1.20
CA ALA A 27 0.02 -1.38 -1.85
C ALA A 27 1.52 -1.44 -2.14
N GLN A 28 2.09 -0.34 -2.62
CA GLN A 28 3.53 -0.25 -2.87
C GLN A 28 4.34 -0.38 -1.57
N THR A 29 3.86 0.21 -0.48
CA THR A 29 4.52 0.12 0.83
C THR A 29 4.52 -1.32 1.33
N ILE A 30 3.41 -2.03 1.19
CA ILE A 30 3.30 -3.45 1.56
C ILE A 30 4.27 -4.29 0.72
N ALA A 31 4.33 -4.04 -0.58
CA ALA A 31 5.22 -4.78 -1.47
C ALA A 31 6.69 -4.57 -1.09
N ALA A 32 7.06 -3.35 -0.76
CA ALA A 32 8.43 -3.04 -0.32
C ALA A 32 8.78 -3.76 0.99
N TYR A 33 7.87 -3.76 1.95
CA TYR A 33 8.05 -4.48 3.21
C TYR A 33 8.22 -5.98 2.97
N ALA A 34 7.35 -6.58 2.17
CA ALA A 34 7.39 -8.00 1.88
C ALA A 34 8.68 -8.39 1.15
N GLY A 35 9.10 -7.59 0.17
CA GLY A 35 10.34 -7.82 -0.55
C GLY A 35 11.55 -7.76 0.37
N ALA A 36 11.65 -6.73 1.19
CA ALA A 36 12.76 -6.57 2.13
C ALA A 36 12.79 -7.73 3.16
N SER A 37 11.62 -8.12 3.68
CA SER A 37 11.53 -9.20 4.65
C SER A 37 12.00 -10.54 4.06
N ASN A 38 11.61 -10.84 2.83
CA ASN A 38 12.03 -12.08 2.17
C ASN A 38 13.52 -12.09 1.86
N LEU A 39 14.06 -10.98 1.39
CA LEU A 39 15.49 -10.86 1.12
C LEU A 39 16.32 -10.98 2.40
N ALA A 40 15.85 -10.38 3.50
CA ALA A 40 16.53 -10.48 4.80
C ALA A 40 16.59 -11.91 5.32
N LYS A 41 15.60 -12.72 4.98
CA LYS A 41 15.54 -14.13 5.36
C LYS A 41 16.28 -15.03 4.38
N GLY A 42 16.92 -14.48 3.36
CA GLY A 42 17.62 -15.25 2.34
C GLY A 42 16.70 -15.91 1.33
N GLY A 43 15.43 -15.56 1.32
CA GLY A 43 14.46 -16.08 0.36
C GLY A 43 14.37 -15.27 -0.91
N ALA A 44 13.68 -15.81 -1.89
CA ALA A 44 13.36 -15.09 -3.12
C ALA A 44 12.25 -14.07 -2.87
N VAL A 45 12.20 -13.04 -3.71
CA VAL A 45 11.10 -12.08 -3.67
C VAL A 45 9.80 -12.80 -4.04
N LYS A 46 8.79 -12.68 -3.20
CA LYS A 46 7.49 -13.29 -3.44
C LYS A 46 6.59 -12.32 -4.22
N ILE A 47 5.73 -12.89 -5.06
CA ILE A 47 4.72 -12.13 -5.76
C ILE A 47 3.53 -11.95 -4.82
N GLY A 48 3.16 -10.69 -4.54
CA GLY A 48 2.02 -10.38 -3.70
C GLY A 48 0.88 -9.81 -4.54
N PHE A 49 -0.32 -10.12 -4.16
CA PHE A 49 -1.52 -9.61 -4.83
C PHE A 49 -2.42 -8.91 -3.83
N LEU A 50 -2.91 -7.73 -4.22
CA LEU A 50 -3.93 -7.04 -3.47
C LEU A 50 -5.27 -7.72 -3.76
N LEU A 51 -5.82 -8.42 -2.77
CA LEU A 51 -7.12 -9.09 -2.92
C LEU A 51 -8.28 -8.15 -2.69
N GLY A 52 -8.09 -7.13 -1.86
CA GLY A 52 -9.15 -6.19 -1.61
C GLY A 52 -8.81 -5.18 -0.53
N CYS A 53 -9.64 -4.16 -0.46
CA CYS A 53 -9.59 -3.15 0.58
C CYS A 53 -10.89 -3.27 1.38
N ARG A 54 -10.79 -3.70 2.64
CA ARG A 54 -11.97 -3.91 3.48
C ARG A 54 -12.54 -2.61 3.99
N LYS A 55 -11.68 -1.62 4.17
CA LYS A 55 -12.09 -0.38 4.79
C LYS A 55 -11.13 0.72 4.34
N TYR A 56 -11.59 1.61 3.49
CA TYR A 56 -10.81 2.75 3.04
C TYR A 56 -11.51 4.03 3.49
N GLN A 57 -10.90 4.73 4.44
CA GLN A 57 -11.51 5.91 5.06
C GLN A 57 -10.62 7.13 4.85
N PRO A 58 -10.85 7.91 3.77
CA PRO A 58 -10.15 9.16 3.58
C PRO A 58 -10.79 10.26 4.43
N GLU A 59 -9.95 11.04 5.09
CA GLU A 59 -10.36 12.25 5.81
C GLU A 59 -10.21 13.48 4.93
N VAL A 60 -9.63 13.31 3.74
CA VAL A 60 -9.46 14.38 2.75
C VAL A 60 -9.94 13.87 1.39
N THR A 61 -10.29 14.79 0.48
CA THR A 61 -10.72 14.41 -0.86
C THR A 61 -9.55 14.30 -1.83
N ALA A 62 -8.43 14.92 -1.51
CA ALA A 62 -7.26 14.94 -2.39
C ALA A 62 -6.00 15.27 -1.60
N PHE A 63 -4.85 14.91 -2.17
CA PHE A 63 -3.53 15.26 -1.63
C PHE A 63 -2.98 16.45 -2.42
N THR A 64 -2.54 17.48 -1.70
CA THR A 64 -2.12 18.74 -2.28
C THR A 64 -0.68 18.69 -2.78
N LEU A 65 -0.40 19.38 -3.88
CA LEU A 65 0.95 19.55 -4.40
C LEU A 65 1.92 20.03 -3.32
N GLY A 66 3.08 19.40 -3.26
CA GLY A 66 4.12 19.76 -2.29
C GLY A 66 3.99 19.06 -0.94
N THR A 67 2.90 18.33 -0.71
CA THR A 67 2.70 17.60 0.53
C THR A 67 3.59 16.36 0.57
N GLU A 68 4.28 16.17 1.69
CA GLU A 68 5.03 14.93 1.93
C GLU A 68 4.15 13.99 2.74
N LEU A 69 3.90 12.79 2.20
CA LEU A 69 3.04 11.80 2.81
C LEU A 69 3.89 10.69 3.42
N THR A 70 3.55 10.31 4.64
CA THR A 70 4.13 9.15 5.31
C THR A 70 3.14 8.01 5.26
N ILE A 71 3.48 6.93 4.56
CA ILE A 71 2.62 5.77 4.43
C ILE A 71 3.16 4.68 5.34
N THR A 72 2.28 4.17 6.21
CA THR A 72 2.62 3.11 7.16
C THR A 72 1.74 1.91 6.90
N ALA A 73 2.35 0.72 6.87
CA ALA A 73 1.63 -0.54 6.76
C ALA A 73 2.08 -1.45 7.89
N THR A 74 1.12 -1.94 8.67
CA THR A 74 1.38 -2.82 9.80
C THR A 74 0.70 -4.15 9.56
N GLU A 75 1.48 -5.23 9.54
CA GLU A 75 0.93 -6.56 9.38
C GLU A 75 0.21 -6.99 10.66
N LEU A 76 -1.09 -7.27 10.54
CA LEU A 76 -1.91 -7.68 11.68
C LEU A 76 -1.97 -9.19 11.81
N VAL A 77 -2.15 -9.87 10.68
CA VAL A 77 -2.32 -11.32 10.64
C VAL A 77 -1.63 -11.86 9.40
N THR A 78 -0.93 -12.97 9.54
CA THR A 78 -0.41 -13.73 8.40
C THR A 78 -0.82 -15.18 8.60
N GLU A 79 -1.53 -15.73 7.63
CA GLU A 79 -1.97 -17.11 7.66
C GLU A 79 -1.01 -18.00 6.89
N ASP A 80 -1.03 -19.30 7.18
CA ASP A 80 -0.12 -20.27 6.56
C ASP A 80 -0.31 -20.36 5.05
N ASN A 81 -1.52 -20.06 4.56
CA ASN A 81 -1.82 -20.08 3.12
C ASN A 81 -1.30 -18.85 2.37
N GLY A 82 -0.62 -17.94 3.05
CA GLY A 82 -0.09 -16.73 2.43
C GLY A 82 -1.00 -15.52 2.46
N LEU A 83 -2.17 -15.63 3.09
CA LEU A 83 -3.06 -14.49 3.25
C LEU A 83 -2.59 -13.60 4.40
N SER A 84 -2.47 -12.31 4.13
CA SER A 84 -2.06 -11.32 5.13
C SER A 84 -3.06 -10.18 5.17
N VAL A 85 -3.24 -9.62 6.37
CA VAL A 85 -4.06 -8.43 6.58
C VAL A 85 -3.15 -7.32 7.09
N PHE A 86 -3.19 -6.17 6.42
CA PHE A 86 -2.39 -5.01 6.80
C PHE A 86 -3.28 -3.86 7.21
N ASP A 87 -2.90 -3.20 8.31
CA ASP A 87 -3.51 -1.95 8.73
C ASP A 87 -2.64 -0.82 8.20
N CYS A 88 -3.22 0.09 7.41
CA CYS A 88 -2.46 1.09 6.68
C CYS A 88 -2.93 2.49 7.02
N SER A 89 -2.01 3.44 6.96
CA SER A 89 -2.33 4.84 7.15
C SER A 89 -1.49 5.72 6.24
N ILE A 90 -2.05 6.87 5.88
CA ILE A 90 -1.33 7.94 5.21
C ILE A 90 -1.42 9.17 6.11
N MET A 91 -0.27 9.72 6.46
CA MET A 91 -0.18 10.86 7.35
C MET A 91 0.60 11.99 6.72
N GLN A 92 0.22 13.21 7.05
CA GLN A 92 0.99 14.42 6.79
C GLN A 92 1.41 14.96 8.15
N GLN A 93 2.70 14.81 8.46
CA GLN A 93 3.22 15.11 9.80
C GLN A 93 2.44 14.28 10.85
N GLN A 94 1.71 14.92 11.74
CA GLN A 94 0.94 14.23 12.78
C GLN A 94 -0.55 14.11 12.45
N GLN A 95 -0.95 14.54 11.25
CA GLN A 95 -2.34 14.50 10.84
C GLN A 95 -2.63 13.25 10.02
N LEU A 96 -3.63 12.48 10.43
CA LEU A 96 -4.10 11.33 9.68
C LEU A 96 -4.96 11.80 8.51
N LEU A 97 -4.56 11.40 7.30
CA LEU A 97 -5.30 11.74 6.08
C LEU A 97 -6.14 10.58 5.57
N VAL A 98 -5.65 9.36 5.69
CA VAL A 98 -6.36 8.16 5.22
C VAL A 98 -6.02 6.99 6.12
N SER A 99 -7.02 6.17 6.43
CA SER A 99 -6.82 4.88 7.07
C SER A 99 -7.46 3.79 6.23
N ALA A 100 -6.88 2.59 6.22
CA ALA A 100 -7.40 1.49 5.44
C ALA A 100 -6.94 0.15 6.00
N ARG A 101 -7.69 -0.89 5.65
CA ARG A 101 -7.29 -2.28 5.93
C ARG A 101 -7.27 -3.03 4.61
N LEU A 102 -6.11 -3.57 4.26
CA LEU A 102 -5.88 -4.24 2.99
C LEU A 102 -5.63 -5.73 3.20
N ASN A 103 -6.22 -6.55 2.35
CA ASN A 103 -5.97 -7.98 2.30
C ASN A 103 -5.03 -8.25 1.14
N VAL A 104 -3.95 -8.99 1.42
CA VAL A 104 -2.94 -9.32 0.42
C VAL A 104 -2.69 -10.82 0.46
N PHE A 105 -2.63 -11.45 -0.70
CA PHE A 105 -2.28 -12.84 -0.83
C PHE A 105 -0.87 -12.96 -1.38
N GLN A 106 0.00 -13.67 -0.64
CA GLN A 106 1.38 -13.96 -1.03
C GLN A 106 1.62 -15.45 -0.86
N PRO A 107 1.47 -16.25 -1.92
CA PRO A 107 1.68 -17.69 -1.80
C PRO A 107 3.16 -17.98 -1.46
N ASP A 108 3.38 -18.92 -0.53
CA ASP A 108 4.72 -19.33 -0.16
C ASP A 108 5.45 -19.98 -1.32
N ASN A 109 4.71 -20.69 -2.16
CA ASN A 109 5.22 -21.35 -3.34
C ASN A 109 4.46 -20.83 -4.55
N HIS A 110 5.04 -19.84 -5.23
CA HIS A 110 4.38 -19.27 -6.40
C HIS A 110 4.24 -20.27 -7.54
N GLN A 111 5.02 -21.35 -7.55
CA GLN A 111 4.88 -22.42 -8.53
C GLN A 111 3.54 -23.12 -8.40
N ALA A 112 3.01 -23.22 -7.17
CA ALA A 112 1.73 -23.88 -6.95
C ALA A 112 0.58 -23.17 -7.65
N TRP A 113 0.57 -21.86 -7.67
CA TRP A 113 -0.53 -21.16 -8.33
C TRP A 113 -0.22 -20.87 -9.80
N LEU A 114 1.03 -20.98 -10.25
CA LEU A 114 1.35 -20.94 -11.67
C LEU A 114 0.90 -22.20 -12.39
N THR A 115 0.80 -23.32 -11.68
CA THR A 115 0.37 -24.59 -12.25
C THR A 115 -1.14 -24.80 -12.19
N GLU A 116 -1.84 -23.94 -11.54
CA GLU A 116 -3.32 -23.96 -11.50
C GLU A 116 -3.97 -23.35 -12.77
#